data_9664e80496fb7b0b656ee9ccefa554f6
#
_entry.id   9664e80496fb7b0b656ee9ccefa554f6
#
_cell.length_a   1.000
_cell.length_b   1.000
_cell.length_c   1.000
_cell.angle_alpha   90.00
_cell.angle_beta   90.00
_cell.angle_gamma   90.00
#
_symmetry.space_group_name_H-M   'P 1'
#
loop_
_entity.id
_entity.type
_entity.pdbx_description
1 polymer ?
#
loop_
_entity_poly.entity_id
_entity_poly.type
_entity_poly.pdbx_seq_one_letter_code
_entity_poly.pdbx_strand_id
1 'polypeptide(L)'
;MVGTKYLSELVNVASLEKGKLNIIKAPTGSGKTYFALQHIPSLANDAIHDVVYLIDTINGKEQILQNYNAISEYRNWHKEVEAGGIWFDPNRNVVVITYAKFGVLLERHPHFYEHFSYIICDEIHSLLKFQYFCRRPNYHSIARSGLENAVKSGLSTVIALTATPSTISREFYAPSIEIPIDQTELIHYEVCQTIGYTNLNDLLYEIEAGAVGLCYLSRISQMIAFEEQARKAGLSPVCIWSINNADHKMSEAQLEARNSILKDATIPAQYNLLIINSSSETSLKIKSKVDYVIVHSTNPDTQVQVRGRVNSDLKTLYLPMEGTPTIRVPDAFIGKKLFAEGKRELIASLNLRNPNNRPYGWTTIKTILIDNDYSITEGRSNNQRYAIIEPTSDG
;
A
#
# COMPACT_ATOMS: atom_id res chain seq x y z
N MET A 1 -5.04 23.15 0.53
CA MET A 1 -5.36 22.32 1.70
C MET A 1 -6.78 22.66 2.14
N VAL A 2 -7.63 21.67 2.23
CA VAL A 2 -9.05 21.78 2.61
C VAL A 2 -9.25 21.12 3.98
N GLY A 3 -10.33 21.51 4.67
CA GLY A 3 -10.56 21.11 6.07
C GLY A 3 -9.74 21.95 7.04
N THR A 4 -10.11 21.90 8.30
CA THR A 4 -9.52 22.73 9.37
C THR A 4 -9.06 21.91 10.56
N LYS A 5 -9.47 20.64 10.66
CA LYS A 5 -9.23 19.77 11.82
C LYS A 5 -8.43 18.53 11.46
N TYR A 6 -7.54 18.15 12.34
CA TYR A 6 -6.83 16.88 12.26
C TYR A 6 -7.69 15.72 12.81
N LEU A 7 -7.31 14.50 12.48
CA LEU A 7 -8.00 13.30 12.90
C LEU A 7 -8.20 13.23 14.42
N SER A 8 -7.21 13.65 15.21
CA SER A 8 -7.26 13.69 16.66
C SER A 8 -8.32 14.64 17.24
N GLU A 9 -8.80 15.60 16.44
CA GLU A 9 -9.84 16.57 16.85
C GLU A 9 -11.24 16.12 16.46
N LEU A 10 -11.35 15.15 15.54
CA LEU A 10 -12.63 14.67 15.00
C LEU A 10 -13.04 13.31 15.55
N VAL A 11 -12.07 12.46 15.91
CA VAL A 11 -12.38 11.12 16.44
C VAL A 11 -12.70 11.20 17.93
N ASN A 12 -13.94 10.86 18.26
CA ASN A 12 -14.29 10.62 19.66
C ASN A 12 -13.82 9.22 20.08
N VAL A 13 -12.75 9.16 20.86
CA VAL A 13 -12.17 7.88 21.33
C VAL A 13 -13.15 7.07 22.16
N ALA A 14 -14.11 7.73 22.85
CA ALA A 14 -15.16 7.03 23.60
C ALA A 14 -16.15 6.27 22.69
N SER A 15 -16.17 6.55 21.38
CA SER A 15 -16.97 5.80 20.40
C SER A 15 -16.29 4.52 19.88
N LEU A 16 -15.04 4.27 20.26
CA LEU A 16 -14.34 3.05 19.89
C LEU A 16 -14.88 1.85 20.66
N GLU A 17 -15.25 0.81 19.97
CA GLU A 17 -15.88 -0.37 20.56
C GLU A 17 -14.89 -1.53 20.66
N LYS A 18 -14.82 -2.15 21.85
CA LYS A 18 -14.19 -3.46 22.01
C LYS A 18 -15.08 -4.53 21.37
N GLY A 19 -14.47 -5.60 20.87
CA GLY A 19 -15.21 -6.66 20.17
C GLY A 19 -15.54 -6.33 18.71
N LYS A 20 -15.13 -5.17 18.20
CA LYS A 20 -15.26 -4.76 16.81
C LYS A 20 -13.95 -4.18 16.27
N LEU A 21 -13.70 -4.36 14.97
CA LEU A 21 -12.67 -3.60 14.26
C LEU A 21 -13.20 -2.20 14.01
N ASN A 22 -12.60 -1.22 14.66
CA ASN A 22 -12.96 0.19 14.49
C ASN A 22 -12.27 0.75 13.24
N ILE A 23 -12.99 0.93 12.16
CA ILE A 23 -12.46 1.42 10.89
C ILE A 23 -12.55 2.95 10.86
N ILE A 24 -11.41 3.60 10.77
CA ILE A 24 -11.29 5.05 10.66
C ILE A 24 -10.83 5.37 9.23
N LYS A 25 -11.75 5.89 8.43
CA LYS A 25 -11.46 6.35 7.07
C LYS A 25 -10.84 7.74 7.14
N ALA A 26 -9.56 7.83 6.79
CA ALA A 26 -8.84 9.09 6.81
C ALA A 26 -7.82 9.18 5.67
N PRO A 27 -7.82 10.27 4.87
CA PRO A 27 -6.88 10.47 3.79
C PRO A 27 -5.46 10.65 4.32
N THR A 28 -4.50 10.59 3.43
CA THR A 28 -3.10 10.89 3.78
C THR A 28 -2.96 12.37 4.13
N GLY A 29 -2.12 12.67 5.12
CA GLY A 29 -1.94 14.05 5.61
C GLY A 29 -2.92 14.47 6.71
N SER A 30 -3.98 13.70 6.97
CA SER A 30 -4.99 14.01 7.99
C SER A 30 -4.55 13.83 9.45
N GLY A 31 -3.30 13.45 9.71
CA GLY A 31 -2.77 13.26 11.05
C GLY A 31 -2.94 11.84 11.63
N LYS A 32 -3.17 10.81 10.79
CA LYS A 32 -3.28 9.39 11.24
C LYS A 32 -2.16 8.95 12.17
N THR A 33 -0.92 9.21 11.78
CA THR A 33 0.27 8.83 12.58
C THR A 33 0.31 9.56 13.92
N TYR A 34 -0.01 10.85 13.97
CA TYR A 34 -0.10 11.61 15.21
C TYR A 34 -1.21 11.08 16.11
N PHE A 35 -2.40 10.83 15.56
CA PHE A 35 -3.52 10.23 16.28
C PHE A 35 -3.11 8.91 16.94
N ALA A 36 -2.44 8.03 16.20
CA ALA A 36 -2.04 6.71 16.68
C ALA A 36 -0.93 6.74 17.73
N LEU A 37 0.09 7.61 17.53
CA LEU A 37 1.33 7.56 18.31
C LEU A 37 1.40 8.60 19.43
N GLN A 38 0.52 9.58 19.43
CA GLN A 38 0.49 10.65 20.43
C GLN A 38 -0.88 10.77 21.09
N HIS A 39 -1.96 10.86 20.31
CA HIS A 39 -3.28 11.12 20.85
C HIS A 39 -3.85 9.91 21.60
N ILE A 40 -3.86 8.71 21.02
CA ILE A 40 -4.30 7.48 21.71
C ILE A 40 -3.48 7.22 22.98
N PRO A 41 -2.13 7.24 22.97
CA PRO A 41 -1.35 7.04 24.18
C PRO A 41 -1.58 8.09 25.26
N SER A 42 -1.83 9.36 24.90
CA SER A 42 -2.10 10.42 25.87
C SER A 42 -3.41 10.24 26.65
N LEU A 43 -4.35 9.48 26.09
CA LEU A 43 -5.64 9.18 26.71
C LEU A 43 -5.61 7.90 27.59
N ALA A 44 -4.58 7.08 27.42
CA ALA A 44 -4.31 5.91 28.23
C ALA A 44 -3.74 6.36 29.58
N ASN A 45 -4.60 6.80 30.49
CA ASN A 45 -4.23 7.37 31.81
C ASN A 45 -3.63 6.36 32.80
N ASP A 46 -3.58 5.07 32.48
CA ASP A 46 -3.03 4.04 33.34
C ASP A 46 -1.72 3.49 32.78
N ALA A 47 -0.71 3.41 33.61
CA ALA A 47 0.63 2.91 33.33
C ALA A 47 0.70 1.44 32.82
N ILE A 48 -0.44 0.83 32.51
CA ILE A 48 -0.60 -0.58 32.12
C ILE A 48 -1.02 -0.71 30.64
N HIS A 49 -1.25 0.40 29.92
CA HIS A 49 -1.85 0.34 28.59
C HIS A 49 -0.81 0.47 27.48
N ASP A 50 -0.34 -0.68 27.01
CA ASP A 50 0.53 -0.73 25.85
C ASP A 50 -0.25 -0.56 24.56
N VAL A 51 0.31 0.25 23.68
CA VAL A 51 -0.19 0.47 22.32
C VAL A 51 0.76 -0.20 21.34
N VAL A 52 0.25 -1.08 20.49
CA VAL A 52 1.00 -1.57 19.34
C VAL A 52 0.50 -0.92 18.05
N TYR A 53 1.44 -0.37 17.30
CA TYR A 53 1.21 0.20 15.97
C TYR A 53 1.77 -0.75 14.91
N LEU A 54 0.88 -1.32 14.13
CA LEU A 54 1.21 -2.27 13.07
C LEU A 54 1.31 -1.55 11.74
N ILE A 55 2.44 -1.71 11.08
CA ILE A 55 2.72 -1.12 9.78
C ILE A 55 3.22 -2.19 8.81
N ASP A 56 3.07 -1.95 7.51
CA ASP A 56 3.42 -2.96 6.53
C ASP A 56 4.92 -2.95 6.17
N THR A 57 5.56 -1.77 6.12
CA THR A 57 6.89 -1.61 5.56
C THR A 57 7.98 -1.30 6.59
N ILE A 58 9.18 -1.83 6.34
CA ILE A 58 10.37 -1.54 7.16
C ILE A 58 10.71 -0.03 7.07
N ASN A 59 10.63 0.56 5.87
CA ASN A 59 10.92 1.98 5.69
C ASN A 59 9.97 2.88 6.51
N GLY A 60 8.66 2.56 6.51
CA GLY A 60 7.68 3.28 7.32
C GLY A 60 7.95 3.14 8.81
N LYS A 61 8.30 1.94 9.27
CA LYS A 61 8.71 1.69 10.65
C LYS A 61 9.93 2.54 11.04
N GLU A 62 10.99 2.54 10.23
CA GLU A 62 12.20 3.33 10.46
C GLU A 62 11.89 4.81 10.53
N GLN A 63 11.09 5.35 9.62
CA GLN A 63 10.68 6.75 9.63
C GLN A 63 9.92 7.13 10.90
N ILE A 64 9.04 6.25 11.39
CA ILE A 64 8.32 6.48 12.66
C ILE A 64 9.29 6.49 13.84
N LEU A 65 10.19 5.52 13.92
CA LEU A 65 11.16 5.43 15.00
C LEU A 65 12.13 6.62 15.07
N GLN A 66 12.41 7.25 13.93
CA GLN A 66 13.22 8.47 13.87
C GLN A 66 12.47 9.73 14.29
N ASN A 67 11.17 9.80 14.04
CA ASN A 67 10.38 11.01 14.20
C ASN A 67 9.47 11.02 15.44
N TYR A 68 9.26 9.88 16.08
CA TYR A 68 8.38 9.73 17.23
C TYR A 68 9.08 9.01 18.37
N ASN A 69 8.63 9.28 19.60
CA ASN A 69 9.09 8.54 20.78
C ASN A 69 8.44 7.16 20.85
N ALA A 70 8.77 6.31 19.89
CA ALA A 70 8.30 4.96 19.74
C ALA A 70 9.48 3.99 19.77
N ILE A 71 9.22 2.73 20.07
CA ILE A 71 10.23 1.69 20.10
C ILE A 71 9.91 0.59 19.11
N SER A 72 10.94 0.02 18.52
CA SER A 72 10.87 -1.28 17.88
C SER A 72 11.10 -2.38 18.91
N GLU A 73 10.85 -3.62 18.55
CA GLU A 73 11.30 -4.75 19.38
C GLU A 73 12.80 -4.63 19.67
N TYR A 74 13.23 -4.98 20.86
CA TYR A 74 14.63 -5.15 21.16
C TYR A 74 15.01 -6.62 21.30
N ARG A 75 16.33 -6.88 21.28
CA ARG A 75 16.88 -8.24 21.10
C ARG A 75 16.39 -9.30 22.11
N ASN A 76 15.96 -8.90 23.28
CA ASN A 76 15.57 -9.81 24.36
C ASN A 76 14.06 -9.87 24.62
N TRP A 77 13.26 -9.16 23.85
CA TRP A 77 11.82 -9.07 24.09
C TRP A 77 11.12 -10.43 24.19
N HIS A 78 11.52 -11.39 23.38
CA HIS A 78 10.98 -12.76 23.46
C HIS A 78 11.24 -13.43 24.81
N LYS A 79 12.43 -13.22 25.41
CA LYS A 79 12.79 -13.81 26.69
C LYS A 79 12.01 -13.20 27.84
N GLU A 80 11.70 -11.91 27.76
CA GLU A 80 10.95 -11.22 28.79
C GLU A 80 9.46 -11.57 28.73
N VAL A 81 8.88 -11.69 27.54
CA VAL A 81 7.51 -12.18 27.35
C VAL A 81 7.39 -13.65 27.80
N GLU A 82 8.36 -14.50 27.45
CA GLU A 82 8.41 -15.90 27.89
C GLU A 82 8.56 -16.04 29.40
N ALA A 83 9.24 -15.11 30.06
CA ALA A 83 9.40 -15.07 31.51
C ALA A 83 8.16 -14.51 32.26
N GLY A 84 7.09 -14.15 31.53
CA GLY A 84 5.89 -13.50 32.08
C GLY A 84 6.14 -12.07 32.54
N GLY A 85 7.27 -11.49 32.15
CA GLY A 85 7.56 -10.07 32.37
C GLY A 85 6.73 -9.19 31.44
N ILE A 86 6.11 -8.16 31.99
CA ILE A 86 5.50 -7.09 31.20
C ILE A 86 6.66 -6.23 30.73
N TRP A 87 6.91 -6.28 29.42
CA TRP A 87 7.90 -5.39 28.83
C TRP A 87 7.34 -3.98 28.80
N PHE A 88 7.98 -3.07 29.48
CA PHE A 88 7.56 -1.70 29.63
C PHE A 88 8.77 -0.76 29.67
N ASP A 89 8.81 0.17 28.71
CA ASP A 89 9.66 1.35 28.86
C ASP A 89 8.77 2.49 29.37
N PRO A 90 8.93 2.96 30.60
CA PRO A 90 8.06 3.98 31.20
C PRO A 90 8.08 5.32 30.44
N ASN A 91 9.03 5.49 29.54
CA ASN A 91 9.16 6.68 28.71
C ASN A 91 8.59 6.51 27.29
N ARG A 92 8.10 5.31 26.92
CA ARG A 92 7.70 4.98 25.55
C ARG A 92 6.53 4.01 25.54
N ASN A 93 5.36 4.54 25.27
CA ASN A 93 4.09 3.81 25.36
C ASN A 93 3.68 3.10 24.06
N VAL A 94 4.45 3.20 22.99
CA VAL A 94 4.06 2.67 21.67
C VAL A 94 5.13 1.76 21.12
N VAL A 95 4.72 0.51 20.81
CA VAL A 95 5.54 -0.47 20.10
C VAL A 95 5.20 -0.41 18.63
N VAL A 96 6.19 -0.22 17.76
CA VAL A 96 6.02 -0.19 16.30
C VAL A 96 6.65 -1.40 15.66
N ILE A 97 5.84 -2.28 15.10
CA ILE A 97 6.29 -3.50 14.42
C ILE A 97 5.59 -3.68 13.08
N THR A 98 6.16 -4.50 12.20
CA THR A 98 5.50 -4.84 10.95
C THR A 98 4.44 -5.93 11.15
N TYR A 99 3.43 -6.00 10.25
CA TYR A 99 2.45 -7.09 10.25
C TYR A 99 3.11 -8.46 10.20
N ALA A 100 4.13 -8.63 9.35
CA ALA A 100 4.87 -9.88 9.28
C ALA A 100 5.51 -10.24 10.61
N LYS A 101 6.10 -9.27 11.34
CA LYS A 101 6.68 -9.52 12.65
C LYS A 101 5.62 -9.84 13.70
N PHE A 102 4.49 -9.16 13.68
CA PHE A 102 3.35 -9.50 14.54
C PHE A 102 2.90 -10.96 14.31
N GLY A 103 2.84 -11.41 13.04
CA GLY A 103 2.57 -12.81 12.70
C GLY A 103 3.61 -13.80 13.25
N VAL A 104 4.90 -13.45 13.18
CA VAL A 104 5.98 -14.27 13.79
C VAL A 104 5.79 -14.41 15.31
N LEU A 105 5.41 -13.32 15.97
CA LEU A 105 5.17 -13.32 17.42
C LEU A 105 3.95 -14.15 17.79
N LEU A 106 2.86 -14.04 17.03
CA LEU A 106 1.65 -14.83 17.23
C LEU A 106 1.87 -16.33 16.97
N GLU A 107 2.74 -16.70 16.02
CA GLU A 107 3.08 -18.11 15.80
C GLU A 107 3.72 -18.74 17.05
N ARG A 108 4.56 -17.98 17.77
CA ARG A 108 5.23 -18.43 18.98
C ARG A 108 4.38 -18.26 20.24
N HIS A 109 3.61 -17.20 20.27
CA HIS A 109 2.76 -16.78 21.40
C HIS A 109 1.36 -16.43 20.89
N PRO A 110 0.44 -17.41 20.74
CA PRO A 110 -0.86 -17.20 20.12
C PRO A 110 -1.74 -16.09 20.75
N HIS A 111 -1.49 -15.81 22.05
CA HIS A 111 -2.18 -14.77 22.81
C HIS A 111 -1.40 -13.46 22.92
N PHE A 112 -0.40 -13.26 22.07
CA PHE A 112 0.47 -12.08 22.12
C PHE A 112 -0.31 -10.75 22.06
N TYR A 113 -1.44 -10.72 21.33
CA TYR A 113 -2.30 -9.54 21.22
C TYR A 113 -2.93 -9.10 22.56
N GLU A 114 -3.05 -9.98 23.55
CA GLU A 114 -3.67 -9.69 24.86
C GLU A 114 -2.80 -8.75 25.72
N HIS A 115 -1.54 -8.57 25.36
CA HIS A 115 -0.64 -7.64 26.06
C HIS A 115 -0.91 -6.16 25.72
N PHE A 116 -1.79 -5.87 24.73
CA PHE A 116 -2.04 -4.51 24.27
C PHE A 116 -3.48 -4.10 24.52
N SER A 117 -3.67 -2.92 25.10
CA SER A 117 -5.00 -2.30 25.22
C SER A 117 -5.49 -1.74 23.90
N TYR A 118 -4.56 -1.25 23.07
CA TYR A 118 -4.86 -0.75 21.74
C TYR A 118 -3.95 -1.41 20.71
N ILE A 119 -4.57 -1.92 19.65
CA ILE A 119 -3.88 -2.45 18.47
C ILE A 119 -4.26 -1.57 17.29
N ILE A 120 -3.32 -0.78 16.79
CA ILE A 120 -3.56 0.17 15.70
C ILE A 120 -2.94 -0.37 14.42
N CYS A 121 -3.77 -0.57 13.41
CA CYS A 121 -3.41 -1.15 12.12
C CYS A 121 -3.34 -0.04 11.07
N ASP A 122 -2.13 0.35 10.68
CA ASP A 122 -1.93 1.33 9.61
C ASP A 122 -2.08 0.66 8.25
N GLU A 123 -2.94 1.25 7.41
CA GLU A 123 -3.23 0.77 6.05
C GLU A 123 -3.47 -0.76 6.02
N ILE A 124 -4.40 -1.25 6.85
CA ILE A 124 -4.69 -2.68 7.04
C ILE A 124 -4.97 -3.44 5.73
N HIS A 125 -5.42 -2.75 4.67
CA HIS A 125 -5.59 -3.34 3.35
C HIS A 125 -4.27 -3.91 2.78
N SER A 126 -3.11 -3.36 3.17
CA SER A 126 -1.80 -3.91 2.81
C SER A 126 -1.59 -5.31 3.40
N LEU A 127 -1.98 -5.53 4.65
CA LEU A 127 -1.97 -6.86 5.27
C LEU A 127 -2.78 -7.86 4.43
N LEU A 128 -3.99 -7.47 4.01
CA LEU A 128 -4.89 -8.31 3.22
C LEU A 128 -4.31 -8.59 1.82
N LYS A 129 -3.73 -7.59 1.18
CA LYS A 129 -3.06 -7.72 -0.12
C LYS A 129 -1.83 -8.64 -0.06
N PHE A 130 -0.96 -8.45 0.92
CA PHE A 130 0.32 -9.17 0.99
C PHE A 130 0.18 -10.62 1.44
N GLN A 131 -0.90 -11.02 2.11
CA GLN A 131 -1.15 -12.42 2.46
C GLN A 131 -1.14 -13.36 1.24
N TYR A 132 -1.47 -12.87 0.05
CA TYR A 132 -1.49 -13.68 -1.19
C TYR A 132 -0.10 -13.87 -1.82
N PHE A 133 0.88 -13.04 -1.45
CA PHE A 133 2.21 -13.06 -2.05
C PHE A 133 3.27 -13.73 -1.16
N CYS A 134 2.95 -14.04 0.09
CA CYS A 134 3.91 -14.57 1.05
C CYS A 134 4.17 -16.06 0.85
N ARG A 135 5.44 -16.46 1.04
CA ARG A 135 5.87 -17.86 1.12
C ARG A 135 5.42 -18.47 2.45
N ARG A 136 5.45 -19.80 2.57
CA ARG A 136 5.19 -20.50 3.83
C ARG A 136 6.40 -20.39 4.78
N PRO A 137 6.22 -20.11 6.09
CA PRO A 137 4.95 -19.74 6.72
C PRO A 137 4.46 -18.36 6.28
N ASN A 138 3.13 -18.20 6.18
CA ASN A 138 2.52 -16.95 5.76
C ASN A 138 2.21 -16.09 7.00
N TYR A 139 3.16 -15.29 7.42
CA TYR A 139 3.05 -14.45 8.61
C TYR A 139 1.99 -13.35 8.50
N HIS A 140 1.66 -12.89 7.29
CA HIS A 140 0.56 -11.94 7.10
C HIS A 140 -0.80 -12.61 7.36
N SER A 141 -0.99 -13.86 6.92
CA SER A 141 -2.19 -14.64 7.26
C SER A 141 -2.31 -14.89 8.76
N ILE A 142 -1.20 -15.22 9.44
CA ILE A 142 -1.17 -15.42 10.89
C ILE A 142 -1.51 -14.11 11.60
N ALA A 143 -0.93 -12.99 11.17
CA ALA A 143 -1.24 -11.66 11.70
C ALA A 143 -2.71 -11.31 11.54
N ARG A 144 -3.31 -11.58 10.37
CA ARG A 144 -4.74 -11.36 10.13
C ARG A 144 -5.59 -12.18 11.11
N SER A 145 -5.35 -13.48 11.20
CA SER A 145 -6.09 -14.36 12.12
C SER A 145 -5.94 -13.90 13.58
N GLY A 146 -4.75 -13.45 13.97
CA GLY A 146 -4.51 -12.89 15.30
C GLY A 146 -5.29 -11.61 15.58
N LEU A 147 -5.39 -10.71 14.58
CA LEU A 147 -6.23 -9.50 14.68
C LEU A 147 -7.71 -9.84 14.77
N GLU A 148 -8.19 -10.81 13.98
CA GLU A 148 -9.56 -11.29 14.07
C GLU A 148 -9.86 -11.89 15.45
N ASN A 149 -8.91 -12.61 16.05
CA ASN A 149 -9.02 -13.14 17.41
C ASN A 149 -8.98 -12.02 18.45
N ALA A 150 -8.10 -11.03 18.29
CA ALA A 150 -8.06 -9.86 19.17
C ALA A 150 -9.39 -9.10 19.19
N VAL A 151 -10.01 -8.92 18.00
CA VAL A 151 -11.36 -8.33 17.92
C VAL A 151 -12.37 -9.21 18.66
N LYS A 152 -12.42 -10.50 18.37
CA LYS A 152 -13.41 -11.43 18.97
C LYS A 152 -13.26 -11.58 20.48
N SER A 153 -12.04 -11.47 21.02
CA SER A 153 -11.78 -11.57 22.45
C SER A 153 -12.35 -10.35 23.22
N GLY A 154 -12.42 -9.19 22.57
CA GLY A 154 -12.84 -7.93 23.22
C GLY A 154 -11.88 -7.42 24.29
N LEU A 155 -10.68 -7.99 24.43
CA LEU A 155 -9.68 -7.55 25.41
C LEU A 155 -9.00 -6.25 24.96
N SER A 156 -8.65 -6.17 23.69
CA SER A 156 -8.01 -5.00 23.05
C SER A 156 -9.01 -4.20 22.22
N THR A 157 -8.80 -2.88 22.14
CA THR A 157 -9.47 -2.03 21.15
C THR A 157 -8.65 -2.06 19.85
N VAL A 158 -9.21 -2.67 18.80
CA VAL A 158 -8.53 -2.79 17.50
C VAL A 158 -9.00 -1.68 16.58
N ILE A 159 -8.06 -0.89 16.05
CA ILE A 159 -8.32 0.30 15.20
C ILE A 159 -7.65 0.09 13.85
N ALA A 160 -8.39 0.23 12.77
CA ALA A 160 -7.88 0.22 11.41
C ALA A 160 -7.87 1.64 10.84
N LEU A 161 -6.70 2.17 10.55
CA LEU A 161 -6.52 3.45 9.87
C LEU A 161 -6.32 3.19 8.38
N THR A 162 -7.17 3.75 7.52
CA THR A 162 -7.06 3.54 6.07
C THR A 162 -7.72 4.66 5.27
N ALA A 163 -7.19 4.93 4.09
CA ALA A 163 -7.86 5.77 3.10
C ALA A 163 -8.86 4.97 2.23
N THR A 164 -8.74 3.62 2.21
CA THR A 164 -9.47 2.72 1.31
C THR A 164 -10.13 1.56 2.09
N PRO A 165 -11.28 1.80 2.76
CA PRO A 165 -11.92 0.81 3.64
C PRO A 165 -12.62 -0.35 2.90
N SER A 166 -12.90 -0.22 1.60
CA SER A 166 -13.74 -1.17 0.84
C SER A 166 -13.20 -2.60 0.81
N THR A 167 -11.88 -2.79 0.87
CA THR A 167 -11.24 -4.11 0.88
C THR A 167 -11.41 -4.82 2.23
N ILE A 168 -11.49 -4.07 3.33
CA ILE A 168 -11.57 -4.62 4.69
C ILE A 168 -12.86 -5.41 4.88
N SER A 169 -13.99 -4.86 4.46
CA SER A 169 -15.31 -5.47 4.65
C SER A 169 -15.48 -6.81 3.91
N ARG A 170 -14.67 -7.08 2.90
CA ARG A 170 -14.73 -8.32 2.11
C ARG A 170 -13.84 -9.44 2.64
N GLU A 171 -12.72 -9.10 3.27
CA GLU A 171 -11.64 -10.06 3.57
C GLU A 171 -11.35 -10.23 5.07
N PHE A 172 -11.92 -9.39 5.93
CA PHE A 172 -11.75 -9.47 7.37
C PHE A 172 -12.97 -10.11 8.03
N TYR A 173 -12.78 -11.25 8.69
CA TYR A 173 -13.87 -12.11 9.19
C TYR A 173 -14.21 -11.87 10.66
N ALA A 174 -14.06 -10.65 11.15
CA ALA A 174 -14.52 -10.25 12.47
C ALA A 174 -15.52 -9.09 12.38
N PRO A 175 -16.35 -8.88 13.40
CA PRO A 175 -17.25 -7.74 13.42
C PRO A 175 -16.49 -6.43 13.24
N SER A 176 -17.01 -5.52 12.44
CA SER A 176 -16.41 -4.22 12.19
C SER A 176 -17.44 -3.11 12.27
N ILE A 177 -16.96 -1.91 12.57
CA ILE A 177 -17.75 -0.68 12.58
C ILE A 177 -16.92 0.46 11.97
N GLU A 178 -17.52 1.23 11.10
CA GLU A 178 -16.91 2.45 10.60
C GLU A 178 -17.20 3.59 11.58
N ILE A 179 -16.14 4.24 12.07
CA ILE A 179 -16.25 5.37 12.99
C ILE A 179 -16.62 6.61 12.16
N PRO A 180 -17.76 7.24 12.46
CA PRO A 180 -18.20 8.40 11.72
C PRO A 180 -17.26 9.59 11.94
N ILE A 181 -16.77 10.17 10.85
CA ILE A 181 -15.93 11.37 10.86
C ILE A 181 -16.46 12.32 9.80
N ASP A 182 -16.57 13.59 10.13
CA ASP A 182 -16.89 14.61 9.15
C ASP A 182 -15.71 14.82 8.19
N GLN A 183 -15.82 14.22 7.02
CA GLN A 183 -14.79 14.27 5.98
C GLN A 183 -14.61 15.69 5.42
N THR A 184 -15.59 16.58 5.57
CA THR A 184 -15.49 17.96 5.09
C THR A 184 -14.64 18.83 6.00
N GLU A 185 -14.59 18.50 7.30
CA GLU A 185 -13.74 19.20 8.26
C GLU A 185 -12.32 18.63 8.31
N LEU A 186 -12.11 17.39 7.85
CA LEU A 186 -10.83 16.71 7.94
C LEU A 186 -9.80 17.29 6.97
N ILE A 187 -8.64 17.66 7.49
CA ILE A 187 -7.54 18.18 6.67
C ILE A 187 -7.11 17.17 5.60
N HIS A 188 -7.07 17.62 4.36
CA HIS A 188 -6.54 16.88 3.22
C HIS A 188 -5.94 17.84 2.18
N TYR A 189 -5.14 17.27 1.27
CA TYR A 189 -4.50 18.03 0.19
C TYR A 189 -5.26 17.84 -1.13
N GLU A 190 -5.43 18.94 -1.86
CA GLU A 190 -6.16 18.94 -3.13
C GLU A 190 -5.29 18.60 -4.33
N VAL A 191 -5.96 18.25 -5.42
CA VAL A 191 -5.41 18.14 -6.76
C VAL A 191 -6.12 19.16 -7.63
N CYS A 192 -5.39 20.15 -8.19
CA CYS A 192 -5.99 21.19 -9.00
C CYS A 192 -6.56 20.63 -10.30
N GLN A 193 -5.85 19.70 -10.94
CA GLN A 193 -6.32 19.03 -12.14
C GLN A 193 -5.84 17.58 -12.23
N THR A 194 -6.68 16.71 -12.79
CA THR A 194 -6.33 15.34 -13.15
C THR A 194 -6.35 15.22 -14.67
N ILE A 195 -5.25 14.71 -15.24
CA ILE A 195 -5.06 14.53 -16.68
C ILE A 195 -4.88 13.05 -16.98
N GLY A 196 -5.70 12.54 -17.91
CA GLY A 196 -5.53 11.19 -18.44
C GLY A 196 -4.45 11.13 -19.52
N TYR A 197 -3.63 10.08 -19.52
CA TYR A 197 -2.63 9.86 -20.58
C TYR A 197 -2.72 8.44 -21.13
N THR A 198 -2.32 8.28 -22.39
CA THR A 198 -2.26 6.97 -23.08
C THR A 198 -0.85 6.41 -23.15
N ASN A 199 0.16 7.26 -23.30
CA ASN A 199 1.57 6.87 -23.38
C ASN A 199 2.37 7.59 -22.30
N LEU A 200 2.99 6.82 -21.42
CA LEU A 200 3.75 7.35 -20.30
C LEU A 200 4.97 8.19 -20.74
N ASN A 201 5.63 7.79 -21.84
CA ASN A 201 6.83 8.49 -22.29
C ASN A 201 6.51 9.86 -22.91
N ASP A 202 5.34 10.02 -23.50
CA ASP A 202 4.93 11.29 -24.11
C ASP A 202 4.75 12.37 -23.04
N LEU A 203 4.33 12.02 -21.83
CA LEU A 203 4.21 12.94 -20.69
C LEU A 203 5.53 13.65 -20.35
N LEU A 204 6.69 13.01 -20.60
CA LEU A 204 7.98 13.61 -20.28
C LEU A 204 8.24 14.92 -21.05
N TYR A 205 7.61 15.06 -22.21
CA TYR A 205 7.74 16.26 -23.05
C TYR A 205 6.65 17.32 -22.76
N GLU A 206 5.64 16.96 -21.97
CA GLU A 206 4.57 17.87 -21.55
C GLU A 206 4.88 18.52 -20.18
N ILE A 207 5.86 17.99 -19.45
CA ILE A 207 6.24 18.49 -18.12
C ILE A 207 6.92 19.85 -18.27
N GLU A 208 6.46 20.82 -17.48
CA GLU A 208 7.06 22.15 -17.44
C GLU A 208 8.52 22.10 -16.97
N ALA A 209 9.37 22.88 -17.62
CA ALA A 209 10.77 22.97 -17.23
C ALA A 209 10.93 23.43 -15.77
N GLY A 210 11.71 22.69 -14.99
CA GLY A 210 11.92 22.98 -13.57
C GLY A 210 10.84 22.48 -12.62
N ALA A 211 9.75 21.90 -13.12
CA ALA A 211 8.74 21.28 -12.26
C ALA A 211 9.30 20.05 -11.55
N VAL A 212 8.92 19.85 -10.29
CA VAL A 212 9.31 18.70 -9.47
C VAL A 212 8.18 17.68 -9.44
N GLY A 213 8.50 16.42 -9.72
CA GLY A 213 7.52 15.35 -9.84
C GLY A 213 7.81 14.09 -9.06
N LEU A 214 6.75 13.33 -8.82
CA LEU A 214 6.76 11.95 -8.33
C LEU A 214 6.14 11.04 -9.40
N CYS A 215 6.81 9.95 -9.74
CA CYS A 215 6.28 8.93 -10.66
C CYS A 215 6.25 7.56 -9.97
N TYR A 216 5.12 6.88 -10.06
CA TYR A 216 4.97 5.51 -9.59
C TYR A 216 4.95 4.53 -10.76
N LEU A 217 5.82 3.53 -10.68
CA LEU A 217 5.91 2.40 -11.61
C LEU A 217 6.02 1.09 -10.84
N SER A 218 5.21 0.10 -11.15
CA SER A 218 5.15 -1.14 -10.37
C SER A 218 6.41 -2.03 -10.50
N ARG A 219 7.13 -1.96 -11.64
CA ARG A 219 8.27 -2.85 -11.96
C ARG A 219 9.56 -2.08 -12.03
N ILE A 220 10.63 -2.60 -11.41
CA ILE A 220 11.96 -1.97 -11.43
C ILE A 220 12.51 -1.85 -12.86
N SER A 221 12.28 -2.85 -13.72
CA SER A 221 12.69 -2.77 -15.12
C SER A 221 12.03 -1.61 -15.88
N GLN A 222 10.75 -1.31 -15.58
CA GLN A 222 10.06 -0.14 -16.13
C GLN A 222 10.60 1.16 -15.56
N MET A 223 10.94 1.19 -14.26
CA MET A 223 11.55 2.36 -13.62
C MET A 223 12.88 2.72 -14.28
N ILE A 224 13.76 1.74 -14.48
CA ILE A 224 15.07 1.93 -15.11
C ILE A 224 14.90 2.44 -16.56
N ALA A 225 14.00 1.82 -17.34
CA ALA A 225 13.74 2.24 -18.70
C ALA A 225 13.16 3.67 -18.77
N PHE A 226 12.25 4.00 -17.87
CA PHE A 226 11.63 5.33 -17.77
C PHE A 226 12.62 6.40 -17.29
N GLU A 227 13.50 6.05 -16.35
CA GLU A 227 14.58 6.92 -15.89
C GLU A 227 15.50 7.34 -17.06
N GLU A 228 15.84 6.40 -17.92
CA GLU A 228 16.65 6.68 -19.12
C GLU A 228 15.92 7.63 -20.10
N GLN A 229 14.62 7.42 -20.32
CA GLN A 229 13.83 8.30 -21.18
C GLN A 229 13.67 9.71 -20.56
N ALA A 230 13.46 9.79 -19.25
CA ALA A 230 13.36 11.05 -18.54
C ALA A 230 14.66 11.87 -18.64
N ARG A 231 15.84 11.21 -18.56
CA ARG A 231 17.14 11.87 -18.79
C ARG A 231 17.27 12.40 -20.22
N LYS A 232 16.82 11.62 -21.22
CA LYS A 232 16.81 12.07 -22.63
C LYS A 232 15.87 13.25 -22.85
N ALA A 233 14.78 13.33 -22.09
CA ALA A 233 13.86 14.47 -22.10
C ALA A 233 14.35 15.69 -21.29
N GLY A 234 15.58 15.64 -20.74
CA GLY A 234 16.19 16.76 -20.00
C GLY A 234 15.81 16.86 -18.52
N LEU A 235 15.15 15.83 -17.95
CA LEU A 235 14.88 15.75 -16.53
C LEU A 235 16.07 15.18 -15.75
N SER A 236 16.09 15.39 -14.44
CA SER A 236 17.06 14.84 -13.50
C SER A 236 16.36 13.80 -12.59
N PRO A 237 16.13 12.58 -13.10
CA PRO A 237 15.39 11.56 -12.36
C PRO A 237 16.27 10.80 -11.36
N VAL A 238 15.65 10.25 -10.31
CA VAL A 238 16.20 9.22 -9.42
C VAL A 238 15.16 8.15 -9.14
N CYS A 239 15.58 6.88 -9.25
CA CYS A 239 14.74 5.73 -8.92
C CYS A 239 15.03 5.21 -7.52
N ILE A 240 13.99 4.93 -6.74
CA ILE A 240 14.10 4.32 -5.40
C ILE A 240 13.19 3.12 -5.29
N TRP A 241 13.75 1.99 -4.82
CA TRP A 241 13.02 0.75 -4.53
C TRP A 241 13.46 0.12 -3.21
N SER A 242 13.11 -1.14 -2.95
CA SER A 242 13.50 -1.83 -1.72
C SER A 242 15.00 -2.07 -1.65
N ILE A 243 15.62 -1.71 -0.53
CA ILE A 243 17.04 -1.98 -0.24
C ILE A 243 17.33 -3.49 -0.22
N ASN A 244 16.31 -4.31 0.09
CA ASN A 244 16.43 -5.76 0.17
C ASN A 244 16.25 -6.47 -1.18
N ASN A 245 16.15 -5.73 -2.30
CA ASN A 245 16.05 -6.35 -3.61
C ASN A 245 17.40 -6.97 -3.98
N ALA A 246 17.43 -8.31 -4.12
CA ALA A 246 18.65 -9.04 -4.42
C ALA A 246 19.08 -8.94 -5.90
N ASP A 247 18.08 -8.82 -6.80
CA ASP A 247 18.30 -8.82 -8.25
C ASP A 247 18.72 -7.45 -8.79
N HIS A 248 18.25 -6.38 -8.12
CA HIS A 248 18.53 -4.99 -8.50
C HIS A 248 19.01 -4.21 -7.29
N LYS A 249 20.32 -4.14 -7.10
CA LYS A 249 20.90 -3.30 -6.04
C LYS A 249 20.86 -1.84 -6.45
N MET A 250 20.46 -0.96 -5.52
CA MET A 250 20.55 0.48 -5.74
C MET A 250 22.01 0.94 -5.79
N SER A 251 22.30 1.93 -6.63
CA SER A 251 23.59 2.63 -6.65
C SER A 251 23.76 3.48 -5.38
N GLU A 252 24.99 3.93 -5.14
CA GLU A 252 25.33 4.81 -4.02
C GLU A 252 24.50 6.11 -4.05
N ALA A 253 24.38 6.74 -5.20
CA ALA A 253 23.55 7.94 -5.38
C ALA A 253 22.04 7.71 -5.09
N GLN A 254 21.51 6.55 -5.44
CA GLN A 254 20.14 6.17 -5.13
C GLN A 254 19.94 5.93 -3.62
N LEU A 255 20.93 5.31 -2.96
CA LEU A 255 20.92 5.11 -1.50
C LEU A 255 21.01 6.44 -0.74
N GLU A 256 21.86 7.36 -1.18
CA GLU A 256 21.96 8.72 -0.63
C GLU A 256 20.64 9.48 -0.77
N ALA A 257 20.05 9.47 -1.97
CA ALA A 257 18.76 10.10 -2.22
C ALA A 257 17.65 9.49 -1.34
N ARG A 258 17.58 8.18 -1.23
CA ARG A 258 16.65 7.47 -0.34
C ARG A 258 16.83 7.90 1.12
N ASN A 259 18.06 7.91 1.61
CA ASN A 259 18.35 8.26 3.00
C ASN A 259 18.00 9.72 3.30
N SER A 260 18.28 10.63 2.38
CA SER A 260 17.89 12.04 2.49
C SER A 260 16.36 12.18 2.56
N ILE A 261 15.61 11.48 1.69
CA ILE A 261 14.14 11.52 1.71
C ILE A 261 13.57 10.94 3.01
N LEU A 262 14.12 9.83 3.51
CA LEU A 262 13.67 9.23 4.78
C LEU A 262 13.92 10.17 5.97
N LYS A 263 15.04 10.89 5.97
CA LYS A 263 15.43 11.81 7.05
C LYS A 263 14.65 13.12 6.99
N ASP A 264 14.66 13.78 5.83
CA ASP A 264 14.22 15.15 5.68
C ASP A 264 12.83 15.29 5.03
N ALA A 265 12.28 14.19 4.53
CA ALA A 265 11.03 14.13 3.76
C ALA A 265 11.04 15.05 2.53
N THR A 266 12.22 15.28 1.91
CA THR A 266 12.41 16.17 0.75
C THR A 266 13.10 15.44 -0.38
N ILE A 267 12.73 15.75 -1.62
CA ILE A 267 13.47 15.30 -2.80
C ILE A 267 14.76 16.13 -2.87
N PRO A 268 15.96 15.52 -2.93
CA PRO A 268 17.22 16.25 -3.03
C PRO A 268 17.26 17.17 -4.25
N ALA A 269 17.80 18.39 -4.08
CA ALA A 269 17.71 19.47 -5.07
C ALA A 269 18.31 19.15 -6.47
N GLN A 270 19.22 18.18 -6.54
CA GLN A 270 19.78 17.73 -7.81
C GLN A 270 18.80 16.90 -8.65
N TYR A 271 17.67 16.49 -8.08
CA TYR A 271 16.66 15.69 -8.77
C TYR A 271 15.34 16.47 -8.88
N ASN A 272 14.72 16.43 -10.05
CA ASN A 272 13.40 16.98 -10.27
C ASN A 272 12.33 15.92 -10.58
N LEU A 273 12.70 14.64 -10.62
CA LEU A 273 11.76 13.54 -10.78
C LEU A 273 12.17 12.36 -9.87
N LEU A 274 11.33 12.07 -8.88
CA LEU A 274 11.46 10.88 -8.05
C LEU A 274 10.60 9.74 -8.62
N ILE A 275 11.20 8.59 -8.90
CA ILE A 275 10.49 7.42 -9.41
C ILE A 275 10.49 6.35 -8.32
N ILE A 276 9.30 5.86 -7.95
CA ILE A 276 9.10 4.88 -6.88
C ILE A 276 8.28 3.68 -7.34
N ASN A 277 8.30 2.61 -6.56
CA ASN A 277 7.43 1.45 -6.74
C ASN A 277 6.67 1.09 -5.44
N SER A 278 5.99 -0.06 -5.44
CA SER A 278 5.18 -0.52 -4.31
C SER A 278 5.94 -0.63 -2.98
N SER A 279 7.25 -0.86 -3.00
CA SER A 279 8.06 -0.91 -1.76
C SER A 279 8.16 0.45 -1.05
N SER A 280 7.90 1.53 -1.78
CA SER A 280 7.90 2.91 -1.28
C SER A 280 6.50 3.54 -1.29
N GLU A 281 5.50 2.85 -1.88
CA GLU A 281 4.12 3.30 -2.02
C GLU A 281 3.47 3.64 -0.67
N THR A 282 3.77 2.86 0.37
CA THR A 282 3.13 2.99 1.69
C THR A 282 3.99 3.70 2.74
N SER A 283 5.27 3.97 2.47
CA SER A 283 6.23 4.36 3.51
C SER A 283 6.89 5.72 3.34
N LEU A 284 7.02 6.24 2.13
CA LEU A 284 7.65 7.54 1.92
C LEU A 284 6.64 8.68 2.15
N LYS A 285 7.08 9.71 2.87
CA LYS A 285 6.37 11.00 2.98
C LYS A 285 7.24 12.08 2.36
N ILE A 286 6.66 12.89 1.49
CA ILE A 286 7.34 14.00 0.82
C ILE A 286 6.67 15.30 1.26
N LYS A 287 7.41 16.13 1.98
CA LYS A 287 6.96 17.45 2.46
C LYS A 287 7.42 18.59 1.55
N SER A 288 8.47 18.35 0.74
CA SER A 288 8.87 19.34 -0.27
C SER A 288 7.75 19.52 -1.29
N LYS A 289 7.73 20.69 -1.90
CA LYS A 289 6.79 21.00 -2.96
C LYS A 289 6.99 20.01 -4.12
N VAL A 290 5.91 19.37 -4.54
CA VAL A 290 5.82 18.53 -5.74
C VAL A 290 4.74 19.13 -6.61
N ASP A 291 5.05 19.42 -7.85
CA ASP A 291 4.13 20.07 -8.78
C ASP A 291 3.20 19.05 -9.44
N TYR A 292 3.71 17.85 -9.73
CA TYR A 292 2.92 16.80 -10.39
C TYR A 292 3.21 15.41 -9.84
N VAL A 293 2.22 14.54 -9.94
CA VAL A 293 2.35 13.11 -9.65
C VAL A 293 1.86 12.31 -10.85
N ILE A 294 2.65 11.33 -11.28
CA ILE A 294 2.29 10.35 -12.30
C ILE A 294 2.08 9.01 -11.60
N VAL A 295 0.88 8.45 -11.69
CA VAL A 295 0.60 7.11 -11.15
C VAL A 295 0.30 6.16 -12.31
N HIS A 296 1.29 5.36 -12.70
CA HIS A 296 1.10 4.37 -13.76
C HIS A 296 0.45 3.09 -13.22
N SER A 297 -0.77 3.22 -12.78
CA SER A 297 -1.63 2.14 -12.28
C SER A 297 -3.09 2.50 -12.48
N THR A 298 -3.90 1.54 -12.93
CA THR A 298 -5.36 1.66 -13.02
C THR A 298 -6.04 1.34 -11.68
N ASN A 299 -5.31 0.78 -10.71
CA ASN A 299 -5.87 0.45 -9.40
C ASN A 299 -6.13 1.73 -8.58
N PRO A 300 -7.40 2.04 -8.21
CA PRO A 300 -7.74 3.24 -7.47
C PRO A 300 -7.05 3.36 -6.11
N ASP A 301 -6.85 2.22 -5.41
CA ASP A 301 -6.19 2.22 -4.11
C ASP A 301 -4.71 2.65 -4.25
N THR A 302 -4.01 2.14 -5.28
CA THR A 302 -2.65 2.59 -5.62
C THR A 302 -2.62 4.07 -5.98
N GLN A 303 -3.60 4.57 -6.75
CA GLN A 303 -3.67 5.98 -7.11
C GLN A 303 -3.82 6.87 -5.87
N VAL A 304 -4.72 6.51 -4.96
CA VAL A 304 -4.93 7.23 -3.69
C VAL A 304 -3.66 7.20 -2.82
N GLN A 305 -3.02 6.04 -2.71
CA GLN A 305 -1.83 5.87 -1.88
C GLN A 305 -0.62 6.64 -2.39
N VAL A 306 -0.34 6.54 -3.68
CA VAL A 306 0.79 7.26 -4.29
C VAL A 306 0.58 8.77 -4.22
N ARG A 307 -0.64 9.26 -4.54
CA ARG A 307 -0.99 10.66 -4.36
C ARG A 307 -0.74 11.10 -2.92
N GLY A 308 -1.12 10.27 -1.97
CA GLY A 308 -0.98 10.50 -0.55
C GLY A 308 0.46 10.54 -0.04
N ARG A 309 1.47 10.22 -0.84
CA ARG A 309 2.89 10.39 -0.43
C ARG A 309 3.33 11.84 -0.44
N VAL A 310 2.62 12.69 -1.18
CA VAL A 310 2.93 14.12 -1.29
C VAL A 310 2.05 14.90 -0.31
N ASN A 311 2.67 15.53 0.68
CA ASN A 311 2.01 16.31 1.72
C ASN A 311 1.90 17.79 1.31
N SER A 312 1.42 18.03 0.10
CA SER A 312 1.09 19.37 -0.43
C SER A 312 -0.01 19.25 -1.48
N ASP A 313 -0.66 20.38 -1.77
CA ASP A 313 -1.56 20.46 -2.91
C ASP A 313 -0.77 20.22 -4.20
N LEU A 314 -1.38 19.49 -5.13
CA LEU A 314 -0.78 19.17 -6.42
C LEU A 314 -1.36 20.06 -7.52
N LYS A 315 -0.50 20.54 -8.40
CA LYS A 315 -0.93 21.19 -9.64
C LYS A 315 -1.57 20.16 -10.57
N THR A 316 -0.91 19.02 -10.79
CA THR A 316 -1.40 18.00 -11.74
C THR A 316 -1.21 16.59 -11.21
N LEU A 317 -2.25 15.77 -11.35
CA LEU A 317 -2.22 14.32 -11.18
C LEU A 317 -2.41 13.67 -12.55
N TYR A 318 -1.41 12.90 -13.00
CA TYR A 318 -1.49 12.15 -14.25
C TYR A 318 -1.88 10.70 -13.96
N LEU A 319 -2.95 10.24 -14.58
CA LEU A 319 -3.43 8.86 -14.48
C LEU A 319 -3.49 8.22 -15.86
N PRO A 320 -3.19 6.91 -16.00
CA PRO A 320 -3.42 6.25 -17.28
C PRO A 320 -4.91 6.36 -17.61
N MET A 321 -5.22 6.80 -18.83
CA MET A 321 -6.60 6.73 -19.30
C MET A 321 -6.98 5.24 -19.30
N GLU A 322 -8.15 4.95 -18.74
CA GLU A 322 -8.75 3.64 -18.87
C GLU A 322 -9.09 3.37 -20.34
N GLY A 323 -8.07 2.96 -21.04
CA GLY A 323 -8.15 2.32 -22.33
C GLY A 323 -7.71 0.88 -22.14
N THR A 324 -8.26 0.18 -21.14
CA THR A 324 -8.35 -1.27 -21.26
C THR A 324 -9.22 -1.45 -22.50
N PRO A 325 -8.69 -1.92 -23.63
CA PRO A 325 -9.51 -2.12 -24.81
C PRO A 325 -10.70 -2.96 -24.37
N THR A 326 -11.92 -2.49 -24.62
CA THR A 326 -13.12 -3.28 -24.36
C THR A 326 -12.99 -4.55 -25.18
N ILE A 327 -12.64 -5.64 -24.50
CA ILE A 327 -12.34 -6.90 -25.14
C ILE A 327 -13.60 -7.75 -25.07
N ARG A 328 -14.07 -8.16 -26.20
CA ARG A 328 -15.04 -9.24 -26.28
C ARG A 328 -14.31 -10.53 -26.63
N VAL A 329 -14.29 -11.48 -25.71
CA VAL A 329 -13.78 -12.83 -25.99
C VAL A 329 -14.72 -13.48 -26.98
N PRO A 330 -14.24 -14.01 -28.11
CA PRO A 330 -15.10 -14.74 -29.04
C PRO A 330 -15.73 -15.95 -28.34
N ASP A 331 -17.02 -16.19 -28.61
CA ASP A 331 -17.80 -17.26 -27.98
C ASP A 331 -17.15 -18.66 -28.13
N ALA A 332 -16.34 -18.83 -29.18
CA ALA A 332 -15.56 -20.02 -29.42
C ALA A 332 -14.60 -20.40 -28.28
N PHE A 333 -14.20 -19.46 -27.42
CA PHE A 333 -13.25 -19.65 -26.33
C PHE A 333 -13.91 -19.64 -24.95
N ILE A 334 -15.17 -19.23 -24.84
CA ILE A 334 -15.90 -19.14 -23.57
C ILE A 334 -16.24 -20.54 -23.04
N GLY A 335 -16.03 -20.78 -21.75
CA GLY A 335 -16.35 -22.04 -21.04
C GLY A 335 -15.47 -23.22 -21.42
N LYS A 336 -14.50 -23.08 -22.33
CA LYS A 336 -13.65 -24.18 -22.81
C LYS A 336 -12.30 -24.21 -22.08
N LYS A 337 -11.76 -25.44 -21.94
CA LYS A 337 -10.38 -25.63 -21.44
C LYS A 337 -9.38 -25.21 -22.51
N LEU A 338 -8.79 -24.05 -22.36
CA LEU A 338 -7.76 -23.52 -23.25
C LEU A 338 -6.38 -23.99 -22.78
N PHE A 339 -5.80 -24.93 -23.49
CA PHE A 339 -4.41 -25.36 -23.34
C PHE A 339 -3.47 -24.34 -24.02
N ALA A 340 -2.18 -24.66 -24.09
CA ALA A 340 -1.17 -23.75 -24.64
C ALA A 340 -1.50 -23.23 -26.06
N GLU A 341 -2.03 -24.10 -26.93
CA GLU A 341 -2.43 -23.75 -28.29
C GLU A 341 -3.68 -22.86 -28.31
N GLY A 342 -4.76 -23.24 -27.63
CA GLY A 342 -5.97 -22.42 -27.53
C GLY A 342 -5.74 -21.04 -26.89
N LYS A 343 -4.78 -20.93 -25.94
CA LYS A 343 -4.34 -19.64 -25.42
C LYS A 343 -3.66 -18.79 -26.46
N ARG A 344 -2.82 -19.38 -27.34
CA ARG A 344 -2.17 -18.65 -28.46
C ARG A 344 -3.20 -18.21 -29.50
N GLU A 345 -4.15 -19.06 -29.84
CA GLU A 345 -5.24 -18.73 -30.77
C GLU A 345 -6.10 -17.56 -30.23
N LEU A 346 -6.45 -17.60 -28.95
CA LEU A 346 -7.18 -16.51 -28.33
C LEU A 346 -6.35 -15.19 -28.39
N ILE A 347 -5.07 -15.23 -28.00
CA ILE A 347 -4.20 -14.07 -28.07
C ILE A 347 -4.14 -13.49 -29.48
N ALA A 348 -4.05 -14.35 -30.49
CA ALA A 348 -4.05 -13.94 -31.87
C ALA A 348 -5.39 -13.34 -32.33
N SER A 349 -6.52 -13.91 -31.87
CA SER A 349 -7.87 -13.41 -32.19
C SER A 349 -8.16 -12.05 -31.57
N LEU A 350 -7.66 -11.81 -30.35
CA LEU A 350 -7.80 -10.51 -29.68
C LEU A 350 -6.94 -9.41 -30.32
N ASN A 351 -5.91 -9.76 -31.11
CA ASN A 351 -4.99 -8.88 -31.82
C ASN A 351 -4.42 -7.72 -30.99
N LEU A 352 -4.27 -7.95 -29.67
CA LEU A 352 -3.72 -6.95 -28.76
C LEU A 352 -2.19 -6.94 -28.85
N ARG A 353 -1.63 -5.77 -29.03
CA ARG A 353 -0.19 -5.59 -29.19
C ARG A 353 0.35 -4.61 -28.14
N ASN A 354 1.55 -4.90 -27.66
CA ASN A 354 2.28 -3.98 -26.78
C ASN A 354 2.86 -2.78 -27.60
N PRO A 355 3.39 -1.73 -26.94
CA PRO A 355 3.99 -0.57 -27.62
C PRO A 355 5.10 -0.92 -28.62
N ASN A 356 5.73 -2.08 -28.48
CA ASN A 356 6.75 -2.59 -29.43
C ASN A 356 6.12 -3.41 -30.57
N ASN A 357 4.82 -3.30 -30.79
CA ASN A 357 4.05 -4.02 -31.82
C ASN A 357 4.11 -5.57 -31.72
N ARG A 358 4.44 -6.12 -30.54
CA ARG A 358 4.45 -7.56 -30.27
C ARG A 358 3.16 -7.99 -29.57
N PRO A 359 2.62 -9.19 -29.83
CA PRO A 359 1.47 -9.72 -29.09
C PRO A 359 1.76 -9.74 -27.59
N TYR A 360 0.77 -9.44 -26.76
CA TYR A 360 0.88 -9.63 -25.31
C TYR A 360 1.02 -11.12 -24.96
N GLY A 361 1.78 -11.40 -23.91
CA GLY A 361 1.84 -12.76 -23.33
C GLY A 361 0.58 -13.10 -22.54
N TRP A 362 0.37 -14.42 -22.29
CA TRP A 362 -0.80 -14.93 -21.57
C TRP A 362 -1.04 -14.23 -20.22
N THR A 363 0.01 -13.94 -19.46
CA THR A 363 -0.12 -13.28 -18.15
C THR A 363 -0.76 -11.89 -18.28
N THR A 364 -0.36 -11.10 -19.26
CA THR A 364 -0.93 -9.78 -19.52
C THR A 364 -2.36 -9.88 -20.04
N ILE A 365 -2.61 -10.80 -20.99
CA ILE A 365 -3.98 -11.05 -21.51
C ILE A 365 -4.91 -11.46 -20.37
N LYS A 366 -4.46 -12.31 -19.44
CA LYS A 366 -5.25 -12.70 -18.28
C LYS A 366 -5.65 -11.49 -17.42
N THR A 367 -4.73 -10.57 -17.16
CA THR A 367 -5.05 -9.33 -16.44
C THR A 367 -6.07 -8.50 -17.20
N ILE A 368 -5.86 -8.30 -18.49
CA ILE A 368 -6.78 -7.53 -19.34
C ILE A 368 -8.18 -8.16 -19.37
N LEU A 369 -8.29 -9.49 -19.44
CA LEU A 369 -9.57 -10.19 -19.40
C LEU A 369 -10.30 -10.00 -18.06
N ILE A 370 -9.57 -10.07 -16.95
CA ILE A 370 -10.14 -9.85 -15.61
C ILE A 370 -10.65 -8.39 -15.50
N ASP A 371 -9.90 -7.43 -16.04
CA ASP A 371 -10.29 -6.02 -16.06
C ASP A 371 -11.49 -5.74 -17.00
N ASN A 372 -11.84 -6.70 -17.86
CA ASN A 372 -13.02 -6.67 -18.77
C ASN A 372 -14.13 -7.62 -18.32
N ASP A 373 -14.26 -7.84 -17.03
CA ASP A 373 -15.35 -8.64 -16.44
C ASP A 373 -15.39 -10.12 -16.85
N TYR A 374 -14.20 -10.72 -17.09
CA TYR A 374 -14.08 -12.16 -17.26
C TYR A 374 -13.43 -12.81 -16.04
N SER A 375 -14.01 -13.92 -15.58
CA SER A 375 -13.37 -14.80 -14.60
C SER A 375 -12.47 -15.81 -15.30
N ILE A 376 -11.33 -16.15 -14.68
CA ILE A 376 -10.37 -17.12 -15.23
C ILE A 376 -10.05 -18.19 -14.20
N THR A 377 -10.47 -19.41 -14.49
CA THR A 377 -10.15 -20.60 -13.68
C THR A 377 -8.98 -21.35 -14.33
N GLU A 378 -7.88 -21.52 -13.59
CA GLU A 378 -6.72 -22.28 -14.06
C GLU A 378 -6.64 -23.65 -13.40
N GLY A 379 -6.28 -24.68 -14.18
CA GLY A 379 -6.17 -26.04 -13.69
C GLY A 379 -5.18 -26.90 -14.50
N ARG A 380 -5.10 -28.19 -14.15
CA ARG A 380 -4.32 -29.20 -14.89
C ARG A 380 -5.22 -30.37 -15.31
N SER A 381 -5.03 -30.84 -16.53
CA SER A 381 -5.65 -32.05 -17.08
C SER A 381 -4.61 -32.74 -17.96
N ASN A 382 -4.44 -34.05 -17.81
CA ASN A 382 -3.45 -34.83 -18.56
C ASN A 382 -2.03 -34.24 -18.54
N ASN A 383 -1.57 -33.83 -17.37
CA ASN A 383 -0.28 -33.13 -17.16
C ASN A 383 -0.11 -31.77 -17.87
N GLN A 384 -1.13 -31.27 -18.55
CA GLN A 384 -1.11 -29.96 -19.21
C GLN A 384 -1.91 -28.93 -18.41
N ARG A 385 -1.38 -27.68 -18.33
CA ARG A 385 -2.09 -26.56 -17.72
C ARG A 385 -3.12 -26.00 -18.69
N TYR A 386 -4.34 -25.76 -18.21
CA TYR A 386 -5.39 -25.08 -18.97
C TYR A 386 -5.92 -23.87 -18.22
N ALA A 387 -6.62 -23.00 -18.94
CA ALA A 387 -7.47 -21.93 -18.38
C ALA A 387 -8.88 -22.06 -18.96
N ILE A 388 -9.89 -21.72 -18.16
CA ILE A 388 -11.28 -21.55 -18.59
C ILE A 388 -11.62 -20.08 -18.39
N ILE A 389 -12.24 -19.44 -19.37
CA ILE A 389 -12.65 -18.05 -19.36
C ILE A 389 -14.17 -18.01 -19.37
N GLU A 390 -14.77 -17.32 -18.42
CA GLU A 390 -16.22 -17.13 -18.32
C GLU A 390 -16.52 -15.66 -18.05
N PRO A 391 -17.59 -15.08 -18.66
CA PRO A 391 -18.03 -13.74 -18.27
C PRO A 391 -18.46 -13.77 -16.80
N THR A 392 -18.08 -12.75 -16.03
CA THR A 392 -18.61 -12.56 -14.68
C THR A 392 -20.09 -12.16 -14.82
N SER A 393 -20.97 -12.95 -14.21
CA SER A 393 -22.43 -12.77 -14.25
C SER A 393 -22.84 -11.56 -13.40
N ASP A 394 -22.58 -10.33 -13.88
CA ASP A 394 -23.19 -9.10 -13.37
C ASP A 394 -23.22 -8.08 -14.52
N GLY A 395 -24.10 -8.31 -15.46
CA GLY A 395 -24.41 -7.42 -16.56
C GLY A 395 -25.89 -7.57 -16.96
#